data_0172d2060084717428fd2a141be07540
#
_entry.id   0172d2060084717428fd2a141be07540
#
_cell.length_a   1.000
_cell.length_b   1.000
_cell.length_c   1.000
_cell.angle_alpha   90.00
_cell.angle_beta   90.00
_cell.angle_gamma   90.00
#
_symmetry.space_group_name_H-M   'P 1'
#
loop_
_entity.id
_entity.type
_entity.pdbx_description
1 polymer ?
#
loop_
_entity_poly.entity_id
_entity_poly.type
_entity_poly.pdbx_seq_one_letter_code
_entity_poly.pdbx_strand_id
1 'polypeptide(L)'
;MVFAGGWQADTPTIGFGVVQGAHYALTMLGSYLMFQRVGLGVTLTLINMAVIVPTVASATLFNERLMGHGLAGVALLVLSIGFVGRRSQEQRSDVRLEWWYWPLVIGLIALYGAGQTGAKAFDSLSVSGHQPTYVVVAFATAVPIAFVTFMVRSRIQPNLRSWRYAVVYGLGSPVRNLAILVLLGIGFGITNVSQLGFLVLALRDVPGTFVFPVATASLVLFASLAGSVFWRERYGRLTVLGGVMAITGLVLVNV
;
A
#
# COMPACT_ATOMS: atom_id res chain seq x y z
N MET A 1 6.11 2.27 -22.28
CA MET A 1 6.29 0.88 -22.73
C MET A 1 5.34 -0.13 -22.08
N VAL A 2 4.81 0.09 -20.88
CA VAL A 2 3.86 -0.82 -20.19
C VAL A 2 2.57 -1.07 -21.01
N PHE A 3 2.17 -0.14 -21.85
CA PHE A 3 0.93 -0.22 -22.65
C PHE A 3 1.15 -0.52 -24.14
N ALA A 4 2.37 -0.88 -24.55
CA ALA A 4 2.69 -1.17 -25.95
C ALA A 4 2.43 -2.64 -26.36
N GLY A 5 2.17 -3.53 -25.41
CA GLY A 5 1.67 -4.89 -25.67
C GLY A 5 0.19 -4.82 -25.98
N GLY A 6 -0.26 -5.46 -27.06
CA GLY A 6 -1.67 -5.46 -27.47
C GLY A 6 -2.59 -5.86 -26.31
N TRP A 7 -3.75 -5.22 -26.24
CA TRP A 7 -4.80 -5.52 -25.27
C TRP A 7 -5.35 -6.92 -25.50
N GLN A 8 -4.79 -7.90 -24.81
CA GLN A 8 -5.29 -9.27 -24.83
C GLN A 8 -6.03 -9.52 -23.51
N ALA A 9 -7.29 -9.82 -23.60
CA ALA A 9 -8.16 -10.11 -22.47
C ALA A 9 -8.49 -11.60 -22.48
N ASP A 10 -7.72 -12.40 -21.77
CA ASP A 10 -8.09 -13.77 -21.47
C ASP A 10 -8.87 -13.86 -20.15
N THR A 11 -9.65 -14.91 -20.00
CA THR A 11 -10.51 -15.11 -18.80
C THR A 11 -9.70 -15.12 -17.50
N PRO A 12 -8.53 -15.77 -17.39
CA PRO A 12 -7.72 -15.70 -16.17
C PRO A 12 -7.26 -14.29 -15.81
N THR A 13 -6.77 -13.50 -16.77
CA THR A 13 -6.33 -12.11 -16.52
C THR A 13 -7.48 -11.23 -16.01
N ILE A 14 -8.67 -11.37 -16.62
CA ILE A 14 -9.86 -10.67 -16.13
C ILE A 14 -10.21 -11.13 -14.71
N GLY A 15 -10.20 -12.43 -14.45
CA GLY A 15 -10.49 -13.00 -13.12
C GLY A 15 -9.55 -12.45 -12.05
N PHE A 16 -8.23 -12.49 -12.29
CA PHE A 16 -7.23 -11.90 -11.38
C PHE A 16 -7.44 -10.41 -11.19
N GLY A 17 -7.74 -9.66 -12.25
CA GLY A 17 -8.01 -8.22 -12.17
C GLY A 17 -9.24 -7.91 -11.32
N VAL A 18 -10.34 -8.65 -11.49
CA VAL A 18 -11.56 -8.49 -10.68
C VAL A 18 -11.28 -8.78 -9.20
N VAL A 19 -10.61 -9.88 -8.89
CA VAL A 19 -10.22 -10.22 -7.51
C VAL A 19 -9.34 -9.13 -6.91
N GLN A 20 -8.35 -8.64 -7.65
CA GLN A 20 -7.46 -7.57 -7.20
C GLN A 20 -8.22 -6.26 -6.96
N GLY A 21 -9.18 -5.91 -7.83
CA GLY A 21 -10.00 -4.72 -7.67
C GLY A 21 -10.91 -4.79 -6.44
N ALA A 22 -11.56 -5.92 -6.21
CA ALA A 22 -12.36 -6.16 -5.01
C ALA A 22 -11.49 -6.08 -3.75
N HIS A 23 -10.30 -6.67 -3.80
CA HIS A 23 -9.30 -6.59 -2.73
C HIS A 23 -8.92 -5.14 -2.41
N TYR A 24 -8.63 -4.30 -3.41
CA TYR A 24 -8.32 -2.88 -3.19
C TYR A 24 -9.46 -2.12 -2.51
N ALA A 25 -10.69 -2.37 -2.92
CA ALA A 25 -11.85 -1.74 -2.28
C ALA A 25 -11.99 -2.16 -0.80
N LEU A 26 -11.78 -3.45 -0.49
CA LEU A 26 -11.83 -3.97 0.87
C LEU A 26 -10.69 -3.43 1.74
N THR A 27 -9.46 -3.38 1.22
CA THR A 27 -8.31 -2.81 1.95
C THR A 27 -8.48 -1.33 2.21
N MET A 28 -9.03 -0.57 1.26
CA MET A 28 -9.35 0.84 1.43
C MET A 28 -10.39 1.04 2.55
N LEU A 29 -11.44 0.23 2.58
CA LEU A 29 -12.45 0.27 3.63
C LEU A 29 -11.85 -0.08 5.00
N GLY A 30 -11.08 -1.17 5.09
CA GLY A 30 -10.39 -1.59 6.32
C GLY A 30 -9.44 -0.52 6.85
N SER A 31 -8.63 0.08 5.96
CA SER A 31 -7.73 1.19 6.32
C SER A 31 -8.49 2.40 6.84
N TYR A 32 -9.58 2.76 6.19
CA TYR A 32 -10.40 3.88 6.63
C TYR A 32 -10.99 3.66 8.03
N LEU A 33 -11.45 2.44 8.33
CA LEU A 33 -11.93 2.07 9.66
C LEU A 33 -10.82 2.20 10.71
N MET A 34 -9.61 1.76 10.37
CA MET A 34 -8.45 1.88 11.25
C MET A 34 -8.01 3.33 11.43
N PHE A 35 -7.98 4.15 10.36
CA PHE A 35 -7.63 5.58 10.47
C PHE A 35 -8.53 6.32 11.47
N GLN A 36 -9.81 5.99 11.49
CA GLN A 36 -10.75 6.61 12.43
C GLN A 36 -10.52 6.20 13.89
N ARG A 37 -10.00 4.99 14.12
CA ARG A 37 -9.87 4.40 15.46
C ARG A 37 -8.49 4.65 16.07
N VAL A 38 -7.43 4.33 15.34
CA VAL A 38 -6.05 4.41 15.86
C VAL A 38 -5.22 5.52 15.21
N GLY A 39 -5.78 6.21 14.23
CA GLY A 39 -5.13 7.30 13.51
C GLY A 39 -4.26 6.85 12.35
N LEU A 40 -3.88 7.84 11.53
CA LEU A 40 -3.20 7.62 10.24
C LEU A 40 -1.83 6.94 10.43
N GLY A 41 -1.01 7.45 11.33
CA GLY A 41 0.37 6.98 11.47
C GLY A 41 0.47 5.52 11.92
N VAL A 42 -0.34 5.13 12.93
CA VAL A 42 -0.38 3.74 13.40
C VAL A 42 -0.87 2.81 12.30
N THR A 43 -1.94 3.20 11.60
CA THR A 43 -2.49 2.38 10.50
C THR A 43 -1.49 2.19 9.37
N LEU A 44 -0.79 3.26 8.93
CA LEU A 44 0.24 3.15 7.89
C LEU A 44 1.39 2.24 8.31
N THR A 45 1.82 2.30 9.58
CA THR A 45 2.85 1.40 10.11
C THR A 45 2.40 -0.06 10.02
N LEU A 46 1.17 -0.36 10.46
CA LEU A 46 0.61 -1.70 10.41
C LEU A 46 0.48 -2.23 8.97
N ILE A 47 0.02 -1.38 8.05
CA ILE A 47 -0.07 -1.72 6.62
C ILE A 47 1.31 -2.03 6.04
N ASN A 48 2.33 -1.25 6.38
CA ASN A 48 3.69 -1.49 5.90
C ASN A 48 4.28 -2.80 6.48
N MET A 49 3.88 -3.21 7.69
CA MET A 49 4.26 -4.53 8.25
C MET A 49 3.62 -5.70 7.48
N ALA A 50 2.55 -5.47 6.71
CA ALA A 50 1.93 -6.50 5.88
C ALA A 50 2.87 -7.08 4.80
N VAL A 51 3.99 -6.41 4.51
CA VAL A 51 5.03 -6.91 3.58
C VAL A 51 5.58 -8.28 3.98
N ILE A 52 5.50 -8.65 5.25
CA ILE A 52 5.92 -9.98 5.72
C ILE A 52 5.13 -11.08 5.00
N VAL A 53 3.83 -10.88 4.77
CA VAL A 53 2.95 -11.89 4.16
C VAL A 53 3.38 -12.24 2.73
N PRO A 54 3.49 -11.30 1.77
CA PRO A 54 3.91 -11.63 0.42
C PRO A 54 5.38 -12.09 0.34
N THR A 55 6.26 -11.63 1.24
CA THR A 55 7.64 -12.09 1.29
C THR A 55 7.73 -13.57 1.69
N VAL A 56 7.01 -13.96 2.75
CA VAL A 56 6.94 -15.37 3.18
C VAL A 56 6.23 -16.22 2.12
N ALA A 57 5.13 -15.71 1.53
CA ALA A 57 4.42 -16.40 0.45
C ALA A 57 5.33 -16.62 -0.76
N SER A 58 6.13 -15.64 -1.15
CA SER A 58 7.10 -15.77 -2.25
C SER A 58 8.11 -16.87 -1.98
N ALA A 59 8.66 -16.94 -0.79
CA ALA A 59 9.61 -17.98 -0.41
C ALA A 59 8.96 -19.39 -0.35
N THR A 60 7.73 -19.49 0.17
CA THR A 60 7.09 -20.80 0.45
C THR A 60 6.22 -21.31 -0.70
N LEU A 61 5.41 -20.46 -1.31
CA LEU A 61 4.47 -20.86 -2.36
C LEU A 61 5.09 -20.83 -3.76
N PHE A 62 6.01 -19.90 -3.99
CA PHE A 62 6.66 -19.74 -5.29
C PHE A 62 8.10 -20.32 -5.32
N ASN A 63 8.53 -21.00 -4.24
CA ASN A 63 9.85 -21.63 -4.12
C ASN A 63 11.03 -20.69 -4.42
N GLU A 64 10.90 -19.40 -4.15
CA GLU A 64 11.96 -18.43 -4.33
C GLU A 64 13.01 -18.58 -3.22
N ARG A 65 14.23 -18.96 -3.61
CA ARG A 65 15.33 -19.14 -2.65
C ARG A 65 16.04 -17.83 -2.37
N LEU A 66 16.13 -17.47 -1.09
CA LEU A 66 16.98 -16.39 -0.61
C LEU A 66 18.35 -16.97 -0.23
N MET A 67 19.42 -16.39 -0.74
CA MET A 67 20.76 -16.65 -0.22
C MET A 67 20.89 -16.06 1.21
N GLY A 68 21.84 -16.55 2.02
CA GLY A 68 21.94 -16.17 3.43
C GLY A 68 22.05 -14.66 3.68
N HIS A 69 22.81 -13.93 2.85
CA HIS A 69 22.92 -12.46 2.91
C HIS A 69 21.62 -11.76 2.50
N GLY A 70 20.92 -12.29 1.50
CA GLY A 70 19.61 -11.77 1.10
C GLY A 70 18.57 -11.93 2.23
N LEU A 71 18.57 -13.07 2.94
CA LEU A 71 17.70 -13.27 4.10
C LEU A 71 17.99 -12.27 5.21
N ALA A 72 19.26 -12.02 5.51
CA ALA A 72 19.66 -11.01 6.50
C ALA A 72 19.22 -9.60 6.05
N GLY A 73 19.38 -9.28 4.77
CA GLY A 73 18.91 -8.02 4.19
C GLY A 73 17.41 -7.82 4.32
N VAL A 74 16.62 -8.84 3.95
CA VAL A 74 15.15 -8.81 4.11
C VAL A 74 14.75 -8.64 5.58
N ALA A 75 15.40 -9.36 6.51
CA ALA A 75 15.13 -9.22 7.93
C ALA A 75 15.39 -7.78 8.42
N LEU A 76 16.51 -7.17 8.01
CA LEU A 76 16.83 -5.77 8.32
C LEU A 76 15.79 -4.80 7.73
N LEU A 77 15.33 -5.02 6.49
CA LEU A 77 14.29 -4.20 5.87
C LEU A 77 12.98 -4.25 6.65
N VAL A 78 12.54 -5.45 7.04
CA VAL A 78 11.32 -5.63 7.83
C VAL A 78 11.43 -4.97 9.21
N LEU A 79 12.56 -5.17 9.90
CA LEU A 79 12.81 -4.53 11.20
C LEU A 79 12.85 -3.01 11.09
N SER A 80 13.46 -2.48 10.02
CA SER A 80 13.53 -1.03 9.78
C SER A 80 12.17 -0.35 9.76
N ILE A 81 11.16 -1.01 9.17
CA ILE A 81 9.78 -0.50 9.11
C ILE A 81 9.23 -0.27 10.52
N GLY A 82 9.46 -1.21 11.44
CA GLY A 82 9.04 -1.07 12.84
C GLY A 82 9.72 0.10 13.55
N PHE A 83 11.02 0.33 13.31
CA PHE A 83 11.75 1.43 13.92
C PHE A 83 11.35 2.80 13.37
N VAL A 84 11.19 2.93 12.06
CA VAL A 84 10.73 4.18 11.43
C VAL A 84 9.28 4.49 11.79
N GLY A 85 8.43 3.46 11.88
CA GLY A 85 7.00 3.60 12.20
C GLY A 85 6.71 4.01 13.65
N ARG A 86 7.63 3.77 14.60
CA ARG A 86 7.42 4.10 16.03
C ARG A 86 7.11 5.57 16.28
N ARG A 87 7.62 6.48 15.47
CA ARG A 87 7.36 7.91 15.61
C ARG A 87 5.88 8.27 15.43
N SER A 88 5.18 7.57 14.60
CA SER A 88 3.73 7.78 14.43
C SER A 88 2.95 7.49 15.71
N GLN A 89 3.51 6.70 16.63
CA GLN A 89 2.92 6.41 17.94
C GLN A 89 3.27 7.45 19.01
N GLU A 90 4.50 7.97 19.01
CA GLU A 90 4.93 8.94 20.05
C GLU A 90 4.15 10.26 20.01
N GLN A 91 3.66 10.66 18.85
CA GLN A 91 2.84 11.87 18.69
C GLN A 91 1.39 11.73 19.18
N ARG A 92 0.93 10.52 19.48
CA ARG A 92 -0.40 10.22 20.04
C ARG A 92 -0.29 9.19 21.17
N SER A 93 0.22 9.61 22.31
CA SER A 93 0.44 8.75 23.49
C SER A 93 -0.83 8.14 24.11
N ASP A 94 -2.02 8.52 23.67
CA ASP A 94 -3.28 8.11 24.31
C ASP A 94 -4.06 7.02 23.58
N VAL A 95 -3.57 6.50 22.43
CA VAL A 95 -4.28 5.43 21.73
C VAL A 95 -3.90 4.07 22.31
N ARG A 96 -4.63 3.62 23.32
CA ARG A 96 -4.57 2.23 23.76
C ARG A 96 -5.38 1.38 22.77
N LEU A 97 -4.67 0.50 22.02
CA LEU A 97 -5.32 -0.55 21.26
C LEU A 97 -5.95 -1.55 22.26
N GLU A 98 -7.24 -1.48 22.43
CA GLU A 98 -7.98 -2.46 23.22
C GLU A 98 -7.85 -3.84 22.55
N TRP A 99 -7.79 -4.91 23.32
CA TRP A 99 -7.52 -6.27 22.85
C TRP A 99 -8.45 -6.75 21.71
N TRP A 100 -9.68 -6.29 21.66
CA TRP A 100 -10.68 -6.63 20.65
C TRP A 100 -10.42 -5.98 19.27
N TYR A 101 -9.48 -5.03 19.15
CA TYR A 101 -9.04 -4.51 17.85
C TYR A 101 -8.02 -5.41 17.14
N TRP A 102 -7.34 -6.30 17.87
CA TRP A 102 -6.32 -7.15 17.28
C TRP A 102 -6.82 -8.01 16.12
N PRO A 103 -8.03 -8.61 16.13
CA PRO A 103 -8.57 -9.32 14.97
C PRO A 103 -8.69 -8.43 13.72
N LEU A 104 -9.09 -7.15 13.88
CA LEU A 104 -9.16 -6.20 12.78
C LEU A 104 -7.77 -5.84 12.25
N VAL A 105 -6.80 -5.65 13.12
CA VAL A 105 -5.40 -5.38 12.76
C VAL A 105 -4.80 -6.55 11.99
N ILE A 106 -4.92 -7.76 12.53
CA ILE A 106 -4.42 -8.98 11.90
C ILE A 106 -5.12 -9.20 10.55
N GLY A 107 -6.44 -9.04 10.52
CA GLY A 107 -7.23 -9.14 9.29
C GLY A 107 -6.80 -8.14 8.23
N LEU A 108 -6.48 -6.91 8.61
CA LEU A 108 -6.01 -5.88 7.69
C LEU A 108 -4.61 -6.20 7.16
N ILE A 109 -3.69 -6.64 8.03
CA ILE A 109 -2.34 -7.08 7.63
C ILE A 109 -2.43 -8.26 6.66
N ALA A 110 -3.24 -9.28 6.99
CA ALA A 110 -3.45 -10.44 6.13
C ALA A 110 -4.07 -10.03 4.77
N LEU A 111 -5.06 -9.16 4.80
CA LEU A 111 -5.74 -8.67 3.60
C LEU A 111 -4.75 -7.91 2.69
N TYR A 112 -3.97 -6.96 3.23
CA TYR A 112 -2.96 -6.24 2.45
C TYR A 112 -1.90 -7.18 1.86
N GLY A 113 -1.43 -8.12 2.67
CA GLY A 113 -0.46 -9.12 2.21
C GLY A 113 -1.01 -10.06 1.13
N ALA A 114 -2.27 -10.48 1.27
CA ALA A 114 -2.94 -11.32 0.27
C ALA A 114 -3.02 -10.64 -1.10
N GLY A 115 -3.30 -9.34 -1.16
CA GLY A 115 -3.35 -8.61 -2.43
C GLY A 115 -1.99 -8.49 -3.12
N GLN A 116 -0.93 -8.28 -2.36
CA GLN A 116 0.42 -8.27 -2.93
C GLN A 116 0.84 -9.68 -3.39
N THR A 117 0.48 -10.72 -2.62
CA THR A 117 0.67 -12.12 -3.03
C THR A 117 -0.15 -12.45 -4.29
N GLY A 118 -1.36 -11.90 -4.43
CA GLY A 118 -2.20 -12.03 -5.61
C GLY A 118 -1.55 -11.43 -6.86
N ALA A 119 -0.86 -10.29 -6.75
CA ALA A 119 -0.10 -9.71 -7.85
C ALA A 119 1.06 -10.62 -8.29
N LYS A 120 1.75 -11.29 -7.34
CA LYS A 120 2.79 -12.29 -7.65
C LYS A 120 2.19 -13.56 -8.28
N ALA A 121 1.04 -14.02 -7.78
CA ALA A 121 0.34 -15.16 -8.37
C ALA A 121 -0.09 -14.88 -9.81
N PHE A 122 -0.59 -13.67 -10.09
CA PHE A 122 -0.89 -13.24 -11.46
C PHE A 122 0.36 -13.31 -12.35
N ASP A 123 1.49 -12.75 -11.91
CA ASP A 123 2.73 -12.77 -12.68
C ASP A 123 3.22 -14.22 -12.96
N SER A 124 3.15 -15.11 -11.95
CA SER A 124 3.59 -16.51 -12.08
C SER A 124 2.69 -17.39 -12.95
N LEU A 125 1.40 -17.05 -13.08
CA LEU A 125 0.39 -17.83 -13.78
C LEU A 125 -0.04 -17.21 -15.12
N SER A 126 0.29 -15.93 -15.38
CA SER A 126 -0.14 -15.22 -16.57
C SER A 126 0.85 -15.35 -17.72
N VAL A 127 0.31 -15.30 -18.94
CA VAL A 127 1.12 -15.17 -20.15
C VAL A 127 1.69 -13.74 -20.23
N SER A 128 2.96 -13.61 -20.59
CA SER A 128 3.62 -12.31 -20.75
C SER A 128 2.85 -11.40 -21.73
N GLY A 129 2.57 -10.16 -21.31
CA GLY A 129 1.88 -9.16 -22.15
C GLY A 129 0.50 -8.74 -21.63
N HIS A 130 -0.08 -9.45 -20.66
CA HIS A 130 -1.43 -9.15 -20.13
C HIS A 130 -1.45 -8.18 -18.95
N GLN A 131 -0.29 -7.69 -18.49
CA GLN A 131 -0.18 -6.77 -17.36
C GLN A 131 -1.05 -5.49 -17.50
N PRO A 132 -1.13 -4.82 -18.67
CA PRO A 132 -1.98 -3.64 -18.82
C PRO A 132 -3.47 -3.97 -18.59
N THR A 133 -3.94 -5.09 -19.14
CA THR A 133 -5.32 -5.55 -18.97
C THR A 133 -5.64 -5.83 -17.50
N TYR A 134 -4.75 -6.55 -16.80
CA TYR A 134 -4.87 -6.82 -15.38
C TYR A 134 -5.01 -5.53 -14.55
N VAL A 135 -4.13 -4.55 -14.76
CA VAL A 135 -4.15 -3.27 -14.05
C VAL A 135 -5.47 -2.51 -14.31
N VAL A 136 -5.88 -2.41 -15.59
CA VAL A 136 -7.11 -1.71 -15.95
C VAL A 136 -8.33 -2.39 -15.35
N VAL A 137 -8.45 -3.72 -15.43
CA VAL A 137 -9.58 -4.47 -14.85
C VAL A 137 -9.60 -4.31 -13.32
N ALA A 138 -8.43 -4.34 -12.66
CA ALA A 138 -8.36 -4.14 -11.21
C ALA A 138 -8.94 -2.78 -10.80
N PHE A 139 -8.53 -1.70 -11.46
CA PHE A 139 -9.07 -0.38 -11.11
C PHE A 139 -10.50 -0.15 -11.59
N ALA A 140 -10.89 -0.69 -12.76
CA ALA A 140 -12.26 -0.66 -13.23
C ALA A 140 -13.23 -1.37 -12.28
N THR A 141 -12.76 -2.40 -11.56
CA THR A 141 -13.54 -3.11 -10.53
C THR A 141 -13.50 -2.37 -9.19
N ALA A 142 -12.35 -1.84 -8.78
CA ALA A 142 -12.19 -1.17 -7.49
C ALA A 142 -13.04 0.11 -7.39
N VAL A 143 -13.09 0.92 -8.45
CA VAL A 143 -13.76 2.22 -8.46
C VAL A 143 -15.26 2.12 -8.16
N PRO A 144 -16.07 1.31 -8.87
CA PRO A 144 -17.50 1.20 -8.57
C PRO A 144 -17.77 0.61 -7.18
N ILE A 145 -16.97 -0.36 -6.71
CA ILE A 145 -17.14 -0.92 -5.36
C ILE A 145 -16.84 0.15 -4.30
N ALA A 146 -15.76 0.91 -4.45
CA ALA A 146 -15.42 2.01 -3.54
C ALA A 146 -16.51 3.10 -3.55
N PHE A 147 -17.04 3.44 -4.74
CA PHE A 147 -18.11 4.42 -4.89
C PHE A 147 -19.40 3.97 -4.21
N VAL A 148 -19.85 2.73 -4.43
CA VAL A 148 -21.03 2.17 -3.77
C VAL A 148 -20.84 2.15 -2.24
N THR A 149 -19.68 1.70 -1.78
CA THR A 149 -19.34 1.68 -0.34
C THR A 149 -19.41 3.08 0.27
N PHE A 150 -18.85 4.09 -0.43
CA PHE A 150 -18.93 5.49 -0.01
C PHE A 150 -20.39 6.00 0.03
N MET A 151 -21.18 5.69 -0.99
CA MET A 151 -22.59 6.09 -1.06
C MET A 151 -23.43 5.48 0.07
N VAL A 152 -23.29 4.18 0.32
CA VAL A 152 -23.97 3.49 1.42
C VAL A 152 -23.58 4.10 2.76
N ARG A 153 -22.30 4.30 2.98
CA ARG A 153 -21.80 4.85 4.24
C ARG A 153 -22.23 6.31 4.48
N SER A 154 -22.26 7.13 3.44
CA SER A 154 -22.70 8.52 3.53
C SER A 154 -24.19 8.65 3.91
N ARG A 155 -24.99 7.61 3.64
CA ARG A 155 -26.39 7.54 4.09
C ARG A 155 -26.52 7.14 5.56
N ILE A 156 -25.63 6.21 6.03
CA ILE A 156 -25.68 5.67 7.39
C ILE A 156 -25.09 6.68 8.40
N GLN A 157 -24.08 7.44 7.99
CA GLN A 157 -23.40 8.43 8.84
C GLN A 157 -23.55 9.84 8.23
N PRO A 158 -24.63 10.59 8.56
CA PRO A 158 -24.85 11.93 8.03
C PRO A 158 -23.75 12.94 8.40
N ASN A 159 -22.94 12.67 9.43
CA ASN A 159 -21.76 13.47 9.77
C ASN A 159 -20.64 13.41 8.71
N LEU A 160 -20.65 12.43 7.81
CA LEU A 160 -19.80 12.42 6.62
C LEU A 160 -20.24 13.44 5.55
N ARG A 161 -21.37 14.12 5.74
CA ARG A 161 -21.65 15.36 4.99
C ARG A 161 -20.61 16.46 5.23
N SER A 162 -19.68 16.24 6.16
CA SER A 162 -18.54 17.15 6.39
C SER A 162 -17.64 17.36 5.16
N TRP A 163 -17.62 16.46 4.18
CA TRP A 163 -16.93 16.73 2.90
C TRP A 163 -17.57 17.92 2.16
N ARG A 164 -18.89 18.09 2.27
CA ARG A 164 -19.56 19.29 1.75
C ARG A 164 -19.10 20.55 2.48
N TYR A 165 -18.87 20.48 3.79
CA TYR A 165 -18.28 21.58 4.55
C TYR A 165 -16.83 21.85 4.15
N ALA A 166 -16.01 20.79 3.95
CA ALA A 166 -14.64 20.95 3.48
C ALA A 166 -14.60 21.55 2.05
N VAL A 167 -15.48 21.12 1.16
CA VAL A 167 -15.60 21.66 -0.20
C VAL A 167 -16.17 23.09 -0.18
N VAL A 168 -17.16 23.37 0.66
CA VAL A 168 -17.86 24.67 0.67
C VAL A 168 -17.09 25.72 1.48
N TYR A 169 -16.45 25.35 2.58
CA TYR A 169 -15.88 26.31 3.55
C TYR A 169 -14.36 26.23 3.70
N GLY A 170 -13.67 25.19 3.14
CA GLY A 170 -12.26 24.93 3.47
C GLY A 170 -11.25 25.90 2.88
N LEU A 171 -11.36 26.31 1.62
CA LEU A 171 -10.31 27.06 0.87
C LEU A 171 -10.82 28.28 0.10
N GLY A 172 -11.94 28.85 0.50
CA GLY A 172 -12.46 30.11 -0.03
C GLY A 172 -13.58 29.95 -1.05
N SER A 173 -13.41 29.37 -2.26
CA SER A 173 -14.51 29.15 -3.18
C SER A 173 -14.84 27.67 -3.37
N PRO A 174 -16.13 27.29 -3.46
CA PRO A 174 -16.55 25.89 -3.67
C PRO A 174 -15.96 25.28 -4.95
N VAL A 175 -15.90 26.05 -6.02
CA VAL A 175 -15.36 25.60 -7.33
C VAL A 175 -13.86 25.30 -7.23
N ARG A 176 -13.09 26.17 -6.56
CA ARG A 176 -11.64 25.95 -6.36
C ARG A 176 -11.39 24.71 -5.51
N ASN A 177 -12.16 24.52 -4.45
CA ASN A 177 -12.04 23.36 -3.57
C ASN A 177 -12.36 22.06 -4.30
N LEU A 178 -13.40 22.05 -5.14
CA LEU A 178 -13.75 20.91 -5.98
C LEU A 178 -12.64 20.61 -6.99
N ALA A 179 -12.10 21.62 -7.66
CA ALA A 179 -11.01 21.46 -8.62
C ALA A 179 -9.77 20.85 -7.95
N ILE A 180 -9.38 21.34 -6.76
CA ILE A 180 -8.25 20.80 -5.99
C ILE A 180 -8.51 19.34 -5.62
N LEU A 181 -9.70 18.99 -5.13
CA LEU A 181 -10.06 17.61 -4.78
C LEU A 181 -10.03 16.68 -5.99
N VAL A 182 -10.51 17.14 -7.14
CA VAL A 182 -10.45 16.38 -8.40
C VAL A 182 -9.01 16.16 -8.85
N LEU A 183 -8.17 17.21 -8.83
CA LEU A 183 -6.76 17.11 -9.19
C LEU A 183 -6.00 16.17 -8.25
N LEU A 184 -6.24 16.25 -6.94
CA LEU A 184 -5.65 15.34 -5.96
C LEU A 184 -6.12 13.91 -6.19
N GLY A 185 -7.42 13.71 -6.48
CA GLY A 185 -7.98 12.40 -6.80
C GLY A 185 -7.38 11.80 -8.07
N ILE A 186 -7.21 12.58 -9.12
CA ILE A 186 -6.54 12.16 -10.36
C ILE A 186 -5.08 11.81 -10.08
N GLY A 187 -4.34 12.68 -9.38
CA GLY A 187 -2.94 12.44 -9.00
C GLY A 187 -2.78 11.15 -8.19
N PHE A 188 -3.65 10.94 -7.20
CA PHE A 188 -3.68 9.72 -6.41
C PHE A 188 -4.02 8.48 -7.25
N GLY A 189 -4.95 8.60 -8.19
CA GLY A 189 -5.30 7.53 -9.13
C GLY A 189 -4.12 7.14 -10.02
N ILE A 190 -3.46 8.12 -10.63
CA ILE A 190 -2.27 7.89 -11.48
C ILE A 190 -1.15 7.20 -10.69
N THR A 191 -0.86 7.67 -9.46
CA THR A 191 0.19 7.06 -8.64
C THR A 191 -0.12 5.63 -8.26
N ASN A 192 -1.37 5.29 -7.92
CA ASN A 192 -1.76 3.92 -7.58
C ASN A 192 -1.71 2.98 -8.80
N VAL A 193 -2.20 3.43 -9.97
CA VAL A 193 -2.10 2.65 -11.22
C VAL A 193 -0.64 2.40 -11.57
N SER A 194 0.21 3.43 -11.48
CA SER A 194 1.64 3.31 -11.74
C SER A 194 2.32 2.37 -10.74
N GLN A 195 1.98 2.45 -9.46
CA GLN A 195 2.52 1.58 -8.42
C GLN A 195 2.23 0.11 -8.72
N LEU A 196 0.97 -0.25 -9.04
CA LEU A 196 0.63 -1.62 -9.39
C LEU A 196 1.33 -2.06 -10.68
N GLY A 197 1.35 -1.21 -11.69
CA GLY A 197 2.01 -1.50 -12.97
C GLY A 197 3.51 -1.77 -12.80
N PHE A 198 4.22 -0.90 -12.06
CA PHE A 198 5.64 -1.11 -11.77
C PHE A 198 5.90 -2.32 -10.88
N LEU A 199 5.02 -2.59 -9.90
CA LEU A 199 5.13 -3.77 -9.05
C LEU A 199 5.06 -5.04 -9.89
N VAL A 200 4.06 -5.17 -10.76
CA VAL A 200 3.89 -6.36 -11.62
C VAL A 200 5.06 -6.50 -12.59
N LEU A 201 5.56 -5.39 -13.16
CA LEU A 201 6.75 -5.43 -14.00
C LEU A 201 8.00 -5.89 -13.24
N ALA A 202 8.20 -5.38 -12.01
CA ALA A 202 9.34 -5.79 -11.19
C ALA A 202 9.28 -7.27 -10.81
N LEU A 203 8.09 -7.78 -10.49
CA LEU A 203 7.88 -9.18 -10.12
C LEU A 203 8.16 -10.16 -11.25
N ARG A 204 8.13 -9.69 -12.51
CA ARG A 204 8.45 -10.50 -13.69
C ARG A 204 9.91 -10.92 -13.73
N ASP A 205 10.81 -9.99 -13.41
CA ASP A 205 12.25 -10.19 -13.61
C ASP A 205 13.00 -10.38 -12.27
N VAL A 206 12.34 -10.05 -11.13
CA VAL A 206 12.95 -10.08 -9.82
C VAL A 206 12.08 -10.90 -8.85
N PRO A 207 12.69 -11.78 -8.03
CA PRO A 207 11.96 -12.54 -7.03
C PRO A 207 11.13 -11.65 -6.09
N GLY A 208 9.90 -12.07 -5.77
CA GLY A 208 9.00 -11.32 -4.89
C GLY A 208 9.56 -11.20 -3.47
N THR A 209 10.37 -12.19 -3.03
CA THR A 209 11.11 -12.13 -1.77
C THR A 209 11.99 -10.89 -1.63
N PHE A 210 12.44 -10.29 -2.74
CA PHE A 210 13.20 -9.04 -2.78
C PHE A 210 12.33 -7.83 -3.08
N VAL A 211 11.44 -7.95 -4.08
CA VAL A 211 10.62 -6.83 -4.55
C VAL A 211 9.78 -6.23 -3.43
N PHE A 212 9.10 -7.05 -2.63
CA PHE A 212 8.18 -6.56 -1.61
C PHE A 212 8.88 -5.81 -0.48
N PRO A 213 9.93 -6.35 0.18
CA PRO A 213 10.64 -5.63 1.22
C PRO A 213 11.34 -4.37 0.71
N VAL A 214 11.96 -4.43 -0.47
CA VAL A 214 12.66 -3.29 -1.08
C VAL A 214 11.67 -2.16 -1.40
N ALA A 215 10.55 -2.47 -2.04
CA ALA A 215 9.52 -1.48 -2.39
C ALA A 215 8.96 -0.81 -1.12
N THR A 216 8.65 -1.60 -0.08
CA THR A 216 8.09 -1.07 1.16
C THR A 216 9.09 -0.26 1.95
N ALA A 217 10.33 -0.74 2.10
CA ALA A 217 11.38 0.00 2.80
C ALA A 217 11.74 1.31 2.09
N SER A 218 11.81 1.28 0.75
CA SER A 218 12.03 2.48 -0.06
C SER A 218 10.91 3.49 0.13
N LEU A 219 9.66 3.07 0.12
CA LEU A 219 8.51 3.94 0.38
C LEU A 219 8.63 4.62 1.76
N VAL A 220 8.95 3.87 2.80
CA VAL A 220 9.11 4.38 4.16
C VAL A 220 10.28 5.37 4.26
N LEU A 221 11.41 5.08 3.61
CA LEU A 221 12.56 5.98 3.55
C LEU A 221 12.22 7.28 2.81
N PHE A 222 11.63 7.20 1.62
CA PHE A 222 11.25 8.38 0.84
C PHE A 222 10.21 9.23 1.56
N ALA A 223 9.21 8.61 2.19
CA ALA A 223 8.22 9.31 2.99
C ALA A 223 8.86 10.04 4.18
N SER A 224 9.83 9.41 4.83
CA SER A 224 10.60 10.02 5.92
C SER A 224 11.44 11.19 5.43
N LEU A 225 12.17 11.03 4.32
CA LEU A 225 12.97 12.11 3.73
C LEU A 225 12.08 13.29 3.33
N ALA A 226 10.95 13.03 2.67
CA ALA A 226 9.99 14.06 2.31
C ALA A 226 9.46 14.79 3.56
N GLY A 227 9.11 14.07 4.63
CA GLY A 227 8.70 14.64 5.90
C GLY A 227 9.76 15.59 6.49
N SER A 228 11.04 15.20 6.40
CA SER A 228 12.17 16.03 6.84
C SER A 228 12.31 17.32 6.02
N VAL A 229 12.27 17.19 4.70
CA VAL A 229 12.55 18.32 3.77
C VAL A 229 11.37 19.29 3.73
N PHE A 230 10.14 18.78 3.51
CA PHE A 230 8.98 19.64 3.28
C PHE A 230 8.30 20.11 4.57
N TRP A 231 8.25 19.23 5.59
CA TRP A 231 7.58 19.55 6.87
C TRP A 231 8.56 19.85 8.00
N ARG A 232 9.89 19.86 7.72
CA ARG A 232 10.96 20.11 8.70
C ARG A 232 10.83 19.22 9.95
N GLU A 233 10.40 18.01 9.73
CA GLU A 233 10.23 17.05 10.81
C GLU A 233 11.59 16.65 11.41
N ARG A 234 11.68 16.63 12.73
CA ARG A 234 12.88 16.17 13.44
C ARG A 234 12.77 14.68 13.73
N TYR A 235 13.79 13.91 13.37
CA TYR A 235 13.80 12.47 13.60
C TYR A 235 14.46 12.11 14.93
N GLY A 236 13.80 11.24 15.70
CA GLY A 236 14.39 10.61 16.88
C GLY A 236 15.49 9.62 16.50
N ARG A 237 16.34 9.28 17.46
CA ARG A 237 17.47 8.33 17.26
C ARG A 237 17.00 6.98 16.71
N LEU A 238 15.84 6.49 17.12
CA LEU A 238 15.27 5.22 16.64
C LEU A 238 14.87 5.28 15.18
N THR A 239 14.29 6.39 14.72
CA THR A 239 13.93 6.58 13.31
C THR A 239 15.18 6.61 12.41
N VAL A 240 16.24 7.29 12.88
CA VAL A 240 17.55 7.30 12.17
C VAL A 240 18.14 5.91 12.10
N LEU A 241 18.12 5.16 13.22
CA LEU A 241 18.56 3.77 13.25
C LEU A 241 17.79 2.89 12.25
N GLY A 242 16.45 3.03 12.21
CA GLY A 242 15.61 2.36 11.23
C GLY A 242 15.98 2.71 9.78
N GLY A 243 16.30 3.97 9.51
CA GLY A 243 16.79 4.42 8.19
C GLY A 243 18.13 3.76 7.81
N VAL A 244 19.08 3.69 8.73
CA VAL A 244 20.37 3.01 8.51
C VAL A 244 20.14 1.51 8.26
N MET A 245 19.31 0.86 9.06
CA MET A 245 18.95 -0.55 8.86
C MET A 245 18.31 -0.79 7.48
N ALA A 246 17.43 0.11 7.02
CA ALA A 246 16.83 0.01 5.70
C ALA A 246 17.89 0.09 4.59
N ILE A 247 18.79 1.06 4.65
CA ILE A 247 19.87 1.22 3.65
C ILE A 247 20.78 -0.02 3.66
N THR A 248 21.20 -0.48 4.85
CA THR A 248 22.04 -1.69 4.98
C THR A 248 21.32 -2.92 4.43
N GLY A 249 20.03 -3.07 4.74
CA GLY A 249 19.19 -4.14 4.21
C GLY A 249 19.08 -4.12 2.69
N LEU A 250 18.90 -2.94 2.10
CA LEU A 250 18.87 -2.76 0.62
C LEU A 250 20.20 -3.18 -0.02
N VAL A 251 21.34 -2.84 0.59
CA VAL A 251 22.66 -3.25 0.10
C VAL A 251 22.81 -4.76 0.17
N LEU A 252 22.50 -5.38 1.31
CA LEU A 252 22.63 -6.84 1.51
C LEU A 252 21.72 -7.66 0.60
N VAL A 253 20.57 -7.13 0.20
CA VAL A 253 19.67 -7.79 -0.73
C VAL A 253 20.25 -7.79 -2.16
N ASN A 254 21.08 -6.80 -2.52
CA ASN A 254 21.60 -6.61 -3.89
C ASN A 254 23.04 -7.13 -4.08
N VAL A 255 23.68 -7.69 -3.04
CA VAL A 255 25.00 -8.33 -3.11
C VAL A 255 24.85 -9.84 -3.18
#